data_4207b05b206af23e707298ddff74fe2b
#
_entry.id   4207b05b206af23e707298ddff74fe2b
#
_cell.length_a   1.000
_cell.length_b   1.000
_cell.length_c   1.000
_cell.angle_alpha   90.00
_cell.angle_beta   90.00
_cell.angle_gamma   90.00
#
_symmetry.space_group_name_H-M   'P 1'
#
loop_
_entity.id
_entity.type
_entity.pdbx_description
1 polymer ?
#
loop_
_entity_poly.entity_id
_entity_poly.type
_entity_poly.pdbx_seq_one_letter_code
_entity_poly.pdbx_strand_id
1 'polypeptide(L)'
;MIRLLTGLPLLAFLSACATPAPAPQPAPAPAMVIISEEDVKVDEPPPHGRIGMSTAWRISDAVPVRAFEFRKRALHPGSAIGIHPINHDEIYYVLSGEGVVHSDGEEQTLTAGMAAYLYTGAQVGIRQTGPEPLVLIIAYPPGG
;
A
#
# COMPACT_ATOMS: atom_id res chain seq x y z
N MET A 1 12.08 87.06 16.25
CA MET A 1 12.47 85.82 15.47
C MET A 1 11.90 84.63 16.16
N ILE A 2 10.77 84.11 15.70
CA ILE A 2 10.04 82.93 16.29
C ILE A 2 10.25 81.81 15.35
N ARG A 3 10.93 80.72 15.83
CA ARG A 3 11.09 79.47 15.07
C ARG A 3 9.94 78.55 15.44
N LEU A 4 9.07 78.26 14.44
CA LEU A 4 8.07 77.17 14.55
C LEU A 4 8.77 75.82 14.38
N LEU A 5 8.64 74.95 15.36
CA LEU A 5 8.97 73.52 15.27
C LEU A 5 7.72 72.77 14.77
N THR A 6 7.76 72.27 13.54
CA THR A 6 6.74 71.34 13.04
C THR A 6 7.05 69.95 13.45
N GLY A 7 6.27 69.41 14.40
CA GLY A 7 6.33 67.99 14.80
C GLY A 7 5.64 67.11 13.75
N LEU A 8 6.35 66.12 13.24
CA LEU A 8 5.84 65.11 12.30
C LEU A 8 5.25 63.95 13.11
N PRO A 9 4.01 63.50 12.91
CA PRO A 9 3.46 62.35 13.65
C PRO A 9 4.03 61.06 13.08
N LEU A 10 4.61 60.26 13.95
CA LEU A 10 5.10 58.89 13.66
C LEU A 10 3.88 57.93 13.60
N LEU A 11 3.47 57.52 12.40
CA LEU A 11 2.46 56.46 12.23
C LEU A 11 3.10 55.13 12.54
N ALA A 12 2.72 54.51 13.66
CA ALA A 12 3.07 53.14 13.99
C ALA A 12 2.15 52.18 13.22
N PHE A 13 2.69 51.46 12.22
CA PHE A 13 2.01 50.34 11.58
C PHE A 13 2.01 49.13 12.51
N LEU A 14 0.87 48.82 13.14
CA LEU A 14 0.65 47.54 13.77
C LEU A 14 0.46 46.46 12.71
N SER A 15 1.49 45.68 12.43
CA SER A 15 1.41 44.47 11.59
C SER A 15 0.67 43.39 12.37
N ALA A 16 -0.62 43.20 12.07
CA ALA A 16 -1.38 42.06 12.64
C ALA A 16 -0.88 40.76 11.98
N CYS A 17 -0.14 39.96 12.75
CA CYS A 17 0.14 38.59 12.35
C CYS A 17 -1.17 37.79 12.33
N ALA A 18 -1.72 37.57 11.14
CA ALA A 18 -2.85 36.65 10.97
C ALA A 18 -2.35 35.21 11.27
N THR A 19 -2.88 34.62 12.33
CA THR A 19 -2.65 33.21 12.61
C THR A 19 -3.27 32.38 11.47
N PRO A 20 -2.53 31.48 10.79
CA PRO A 20 -3.12 30.67 9.76
C PRO A 20 -4.23 29.81 10.33
N ALA A 21 -5.34 29.70 9.59
CA ALA A 21 -6.46 28.84 9.98
C ALA A 21 -5.97 27.39 10.15
N PRO A 22 -6.44 26.66 11.18
CA PRO A 22 -6.08 25.26 11.35
C PRO A 22 -6.47 24.47 10.11
N ALA A 23 -5.58 23.55 9.69
CA ALA A 23 -5.86 22.66 8.58
C ALA A 23 -7.13 21.85 8.84
N PRO A 24 -7.97 21.58 7.82
CA PRO A 24 -9.17 20.78 8.00
C PRO A 24 -8.80 19.43 8.60
N GLN A 25 -9.45 19.06 9.69
CA GLN A 25 -9.28 17.73 10.29
C GLN A 25 -9.82 16.68 9.32
N PRO A 26 -9.10 15.57 9.09
CA PRO A 26 -9.61 14.47 8.29
C PRO A 26 -10.92 13.96 8.91
N ALA A 27 -11.87 13.61 8.04
CA ALA A 27 -13.14 13.02 8.49
C ALA A 27 -12.85 11.76 9.34
N PRO A 28 -13.61 11.54 10.42
CA PRO A 28 -13.43 10.36 11.26
C PRO A 28 -13.66 9.10 10.41
N ALA A 29 -12.85 8.06 10.67
CA ALA A 29 -13.03 6.77 10.03
C ALA A 29 -14.41 6.18 10.41
N PRO A 30 -15.07 5.44 9.50
CA PRO A 30 -16.32 4.75 9.81
C PRO A 30 -16.11 3.69 10.90
N ALA A 31 -17.19 3.30 11.60
CA ALA A 31 -17.10 2.29 12.64
C ALA A 31 -16.61 0.92 12.11
N MET A 32 -16.96 0.59 10.88
CA MET A 32 -16.46 -0.60 10.14
C MET A 32 -16.70 -0.44 8.64
N VAL A 33 -15.96 -1.22 7.85
CA VAL A 33 -16.20 -1.41 6.41
C VAL A 33 -16.31 -2.92 6.17
N ILE A 34 -17.40 -3.36 5.57
CA ILE A 34 -17.61 -4.77 5.17
C ILE A 34 -17.48 -4.83 3.66
N ILE A 35 -16.65 -5.76 3.17
CA ILE A 35 -16.31 -5.88 1.75
C ILE A 35 -16.60 -7.32 1.32
N SER A 36 -17.38 -7.47 0.25
CA SER A 36 -17.54 -8.75 -0.44
C SER A 36 -16.42 -8.94 -1.45
N GLU A 37 -15.83 -10.13 -1.52
CA GLU A 37 -14.81 -10.46 -2.51
C GLU A 37 -15.30 -10.26 -3.95
N GLU A 38 -16.57 -10.54 -4.22
CA GLU A 38 -17.15 -10.39 -5.55
C GLU A 38 -17.21 -8.93 -6.03
N ASP A 39 -17.29 -7.97 -5.10
CA ASP A 39 -17.33 -6.54 -5.42
C ASP A 39 -15.95 -5.97 -5.78
N VAL A 40 -14.87 -6.66 -5.40
CA VAL A 40 -13.48 -6.21 -5.57
C VAL A 40 -12.63 -7.15 -6.41
N LYS A 41 -13.27 -8.11 -7.07
CA LYS A 41 -12.64 -9.12 -7.92
C LYS A 41 -12.30 -8.57 -9.30
N VAL A 42 -11.12 -8.88 -9.79
CA VAL A 42 -10.69 -8.53 -11.15
C VAL A 42 -9.73 -9.59 -11.69
N ASP A 43 -9.88 -9.96 -12.96
CA ASP A 43 -8.92 -10.80 -13.68
C ASP A 43 -7.93 -9.90 -14.40
N GLU A 44 -6.64 -10.06 -14.06
CA GLU A 44 -5.56 -9.24 -14.58
C GLU A 44 -4.23 -10.00 -14.57
N PRO A 45 -3.27 -9.63 -15.42
CA PRO A 45 -1.90 -10.11 -15.26
C PRO A 45 -1.35 -9.76 -13.88
N PRO A 46 -0.57 -10.65 -13.23
CA PRO A 46 0.11 -10.33 -11.98
C PRO A 46 1.03 -9.11 -12.13
N PRO A 47 1.29 -8.36 -11.04
CA PRO A 47 2.23 -7.24 -11.06
C PRO A 47 3.67 -7.71 -11.33
N HIS A 48 4.55 -6.74 -11.64
CA HIS A 48 6.00 -6.95 -11.78
C HIS A 48 6.36 -8.02 -12.82
N GLY A 49 6.10 -7.69 -14.09
CA GLY A 49 6.46 -8.54 -15.22
C GLY A 49 5.27 -9.08 -16.02
N ARG A 50 4.05 -9.02 -15.49
CA ARG A 50 2.83 -9.47 -16.18
C ARG A 50 2.93 -10.92 -16.69
N ILE A 51 3.48 -11.81 -15.84
CA ILE A 51 3.73 -13.21 -16.17
C ILE A 51 2.46 -14.03 -15.95
N GLY A 52 1.81 -14.43 -17.05
CA GLY A 52 0.55 -15.18 -17.01
C GLY A 52 -0.66 -14.35 -16.61
N MET A 53 -1.65 -15.00 -16.02
CA MET A 53 -2.92 -14.40 -15.56
C MET A 53 -3.17 -14.68 -14.09
N SER A 54 -3.93 -13.80 -13.45
CA SER A 54 -4.35 -13.96 -12.07
C SER A 54 -5.74 -13.39 -11.85
N THR A 55 -6.41 -13.87 -10.81
CA THR A 55 -7.58 -13.22 -10.24
C THR A 55 -7.15 -12.49 -8.98
N ALA A 56 -7.40 -11.20 -8.90
CA ALA A 56 -7.07 -10.34 -7.76
C ALA A 56 -8.34 -9.89 -7.04
N TRP A 57 -8.29 -9.88 -5.71
CA TRP A 57 -9.30 -9.28 -4.83
C TRP A 57 -8.61 -8.17 -4.04
N ARG A 58 -8.88 -6.93 -4.43
CA ARG A 58 -8.25 -5.72 -3.85
C ARG A 58 -9.04 -5.23 -2.64
N ILE A 59 -9.10 -6.06 -1.61
CA ILE A 59 -9.99 -5.89 -0.46
C ILE A 59 -9.79 -4.54 0.23
N SER A 60 -8.54 -4.16 0.50
CA SER A 60 -8.23 -2.90 1.19
C SER A 60 -8.48 -1.65 0.36
N ASP A 61 -8.58 -1.74 -0.98
CA ASP A 61 -8.84 -0.57 -1.83
C ASP A 61 -10.21 0.06 -1.54
N ALA A 62 -11.16 -0.72 -1.02
CA ALA A 62 -12.48 -0.24 -0.59
C ALA A 62 -12.47 0.46 0.78
N VAL A 63 -11.33 0.48 1.51
CA VAL A 63 -11.22 1.08 2.84
C VAL A 63 -10.68 2.52 2.72
N PRO A 64 -11.46 3.55 3.12
CA PRO A 64 -11.10 4.95 2.89
C PRO A 64 -9.86 5.42 3.69
N VAL A 65 -9.67 4.88 4.90
CA VAL A 65 -8.49 5.17 5.74
C VAL A 65 -7.96 3.83 6.24
N ARG A 66 -6.79 3.43 5.75
CA ARG A 66 -6.21 2.11 6.09
C ARG A 66 -4.76 2.23 6.53
N ALA A 67 -4.37 1.39 7.47
CA ALA A 67 -3.00 1.30 7.99
C ALA A 67 -2.18 0.17 7.35
N PHE A 68 -2.82 -0.68 6.53
CA PHE A 68 -2.16 -1.75 5.78
C PHE A 68 -2.97 -2.12 4.54
N GLU A 69 -2.29 -2.67 3.54
CA GLU A 69 -2.89 -3.31 2.39
C GLU A 69 -3.19 -4.78 2.74
N PHE A 70 -4.38 -5.23 2.35
CA PHE A 70 -4.80 -6.62 2.49
C PHE A 70 -5.46 -7.06 1.19
N ARG A 71 -4.81 -7.99 0.51
CA ARG A 71 -5.20 -8.44 -0.82
C ARG A 71 -5.22 -9.96 -0.88
N LYS A 72 -6.14 -10.52 -1.64
CA LYS A 72 -6.11 -11.92 -2.05
C LYS A 72 -5.78 -11.98 -3.54
N ARG A 73 -4.98 -12.97 -3.94
CA ARG A 73 -4.64 -13.21 -5.35
C ARG A 73 -4.57 -14.72 -5.62
N ALA A 74 -5.16 -15.12 -6.73
CA ALA A 74 -4.98 -16.45 -7.29
C ALA A 74 -4.07 -16.33 -8.53
N LEU A 75 -2.85 -16.82 -8.44
CA LEU A 75 -1.97 -16.98 -9.59
C LEU A 75 -2.40 -18.23 -10.34
N HIS A 76 -2.83 -18.08 -11.59
CA HIS A 76 -3.22 -19.22 -12.43
C HIS A 76 -2.00 -20.04 -12.80
N PRO A 77 -2.15 -21.30 -13.27
CA PRO A 77 -1.02 -22.12 -13.66
C PRO A 77 -0.07 -21.43 -14.64
N GLY A 78 1.23 -21.46 -14.31
CA GLY A 78 2.28 -20.80 -15.08
C GLY A 78 2.45 -19.29 -14.82
N SER A 79 1.73 -18.73 -13.84
CA SER A 79 1.79 -17.32 -13.53
C SER A 79 2.75 -17.01 -12.38
N ALA A 80 3.22 -15.75 -12.32
CA ALA A 80 4.11 -15.28 -11.28
C ALA A 80 3.93 -13.79 -10.99
N ILE A 81 4.12 -13.39 -9.75
CA ILE A 81 4.54 -12.04 -9.40
C ILE A 81 6.04 -11.99 -9.64
N GLY A 82 6.47 -11.17 -10.61
CA GLY A 82 7.87 -11.08 -11.00
C GLY A 82 8.75 -10.53 -9.88
N ILE A 83 10.04 -10.82 -9.95
CA ILE A 83 11.01 -10.32 -8.96
C ILE A 83 11.08 -8.79 -9.03
N HIS A 84 10.95 -8.15 -7.87
CA HIS A 84 10.95 -6.71 -7.70
C HIS A 84 11.47 -6.31 -6.32
N PRO A 85 12.04 -5.11 -6.16
CA PRO A 85 12.40 -4.59 -4.85
C PRO A 85 11.15 -4.20 -4.05
N ILE A 86 11.16 -4.44 -2.75
CA ILE A 86 10.16 -3.92 -1.81
C ILE A 86 10.78 -2.90 -0.86
N ASN A 87 10.04 -1.83 -0.55
CA ASN A 87 10.44 -0.77 0.37
C ASN A 87 9.65 -0.78 1.70
N HIS A 88 9.00 -1.90 1.98
CA HIS A 88 8.21 -2.20 3.18
C HIS A 88 8.33 -3.69 3.49
N ASP A 89 7.97 -4.08 4.70
CA ASP A 89 7.81 -5.49 5.03
C ASP A 89 6.51 -6.02 4.42
N GLU A 90 6.55 -7.26 3.92
CA GLU A 90 5.41 -7.88 3.23
C GLU A 90 5.23 -9.33 3.68
N ILE A 91 3.99 -9.78 3.74
CA ILE A 91 3.65 -11.18 4.06
C ILE A 91 2.94 -11.81 2.87
N TYR A 92 3.41 -13.00 2.45
CA TYR A 92 2.67 -13.91 1.61
C TYR A 92 2.17 -15.09 2.46
N TYR A 93 0.86 -15.30 2.53
CA TYR A 93 0.26 -16.44 3.22
C TYR A 93 -0.54 -17.27 2.22
N VAL A 94 -0.20 -18.55 2.08
CA VAL A 94 -0.84 -19.45 1.11
C VAL A 94 -2.13 -20.03 1.67
N LEU A 95 -3.24 -19.79 0.97
CA LEU A 95 -4.55 -20.37 1.26
C LEU A 95 -4.74 -21.73 0.60
N SER A 96 -4.29 -21.88 -0.66
CA SER A 96 -4.38 -23.14 -1.43
C SER A 96 -3.38 -23.14 -2.59
N GLY A 97 -3.13 -24.33 -3.15
CA GLY A 97 -2.12 -24.51 -4.17
C GLY A 97 -0.71 -24.50 -3.61
N GLU A 98 0.27 -24.36 -4.49
CA GLU A 98 1.68 -24.27 -4.13
C GLU A 98 2.43 -23.31 -5.04
N GLY A 99 3.53 -22.76 -4.53
CA GLY A 99 4.40 -21.87 -5.28
C GLY A 99 5.79 -21.82 -4.69
N VAL A 100 6.71 -21.22 -5.44
CA VAL A 100 8.07 -20.97 -4.97
C VAL A 100 8.24 -19.46 -4.79
N VAL A 101 8.48 -19.06 -3.54
CA VAL A 101 8.83 -17.70 -3.19
C VAL A 101 10.33 -17.50 -3.38
N HIS A 102 10.69 -16.32 -3.89
CA HIS A 102 12.06 -15.85 -4.03
C HIS A 102 12.29 -14.66 -3.12
N SER A 103 13.42 -14.62 -2.43
CA SER A 103 13.91 -13.46 -1.69
C SER A 103 15.44 -13.41 -1.73
N ASP A 104 16.02 -12.34 -2.32
CA ASP A 104 17.46 -12.08 -2.40
C ASP A 104 18.31 -13.27 -2.89
N GLY A 105 17.82 -14.02 -3.87
CA GLY A 105 18.52 -15.17 -4.44
C GLY A 105 18.22 -16.51 -3.78
N GLU A 106 17.52 -16.52 -2.65
CA GLU A 106 17.02 -17.75 -2.03
C GLU A 106 15.62 -18.10 -2.54
N GLU A 107 15.33 -19.39 -2.64
CA GLU A 107 14.02 -19.88 -3.04
C GLU A 107 13.51 -20.92 -2.03
N GLN A 108 12.21 -20.82 -1.72
CA GLN A 108 11.52 -21.76 -0.82
C GLN A 108 10.15 -22.11 -1.40
N THR A 109 9.77 -23.40 -1.28
CA THR A 109 8.41 -23.82 -1.64
C THR A 109 7.44 -23.48 -0.51
N LEU A 110 6.33 -22.84 -0.88
CA LEU A 110 5.20 -22.58 0.01
C LEU A 110 4.00 -23.39 -0.43
N THR A 111 3.35 -24.01 0.54
CA THR A 111 2.08 -24.73 0.39
C THR A 111 1.02 -24.18 1.32
N ALA A 112 -0.22 -24.63 1.19
CA ALA A 112 -1.33 -24.16 2.03
C ALA A 112 -0.99 -24.18 3.53
N GLY A 113 -1.28 -23.07 4.21
CA GLY A 113 -0.98 -22.88 5.63
C GLY A 113 0.43 -22.33 5.94
N MET A 114 1.28 -22.15 4.92
CA MET A 114 2.62 -21.55 5.08
C MET A 114 2.60 -20.05 4.79
N ALA A 115 3.49 -19.31 5.46
CA ALA A 115 3.73 -17.90 5.21
C ALA A 115 5.21 -17.63 4.95
N ALA A 116 5.48 -16.67 4.04
CA ALA A 116 6.77 -16.01 3.92
C ALA A 116 6.67 -14.60 4.49
N TYR A 117 7.56 -14.21 5.38
CA TYR A 117 7.77 -12.85 5.82
C TYR A 117 8.95 -12.28 5.04
N LEU A 118 8.69 -11.23 4.28
CA LEU A 118 9.64 -10.62 3.36
C LEU A 118 10.05 -9.25 3.89
N TYR A 119 11.35 -9.01 4.00
CA TYR A 119 11.87 -7.81 4.65
C TYR A 119 12.08 -6.67 3.68
N THR A 120 11.88 -5.46 4.18
CA THR A 120 12.20 -4.21 3.47
C THR A 120 13.59 -4.26 2.84
N GLY A 121 13.68 -3.88 1.58
CA GLY A 121 14.93 -3.83 0.81
C GLY A 121 15.22 -5.09 0.00
N ALA A 122 14.51 -6.18 0.25
CA ALA A 122 14.71 -7.43 -0.47
C ALA A 122 14.18 -7.39 -1.92
N GLN A 123 14.77 -8.21 -2.79
CA GLN A 123 14.28 -8.52 -4.13
C GLN A 123 13.38 -9.75 -4.03
N VAL A 124 12.07 -9.55 -4.13
CA VAL A 124 11.09 -10.61 -3.87
C VAL A 124 10.23 -10.94 -5.07
N GLY A 125 9.72 -12.16 -5.13
CA GLY A 125 8.77 -12.63 -6.12
C GLY A 125 8.18 -13.96 -5.72
N ILE A 126 7.12 -14.40 -6.41
CA ILE A 126 6.54 -15.73 -6.21
C ILE A 126 5.99 -16.26 -7.52
N ARG A 127 6.32 -17.50 -7.85
CA ARG A 127 5.76 -18.20 -9.00
C ARG A 127 4.86 -19.34 -8.55
N GLN A 128 3.75 -19.49 -9.24
CA GLN A 128 2.88 -20.63 -9.08
C GLN A 128 3.57 -21.90 -9.59
N THR A 129 3.39 -23.03 -8.87
CA THR A 129 3.84 -24.37 -9.24
C THR A 129 2.70 -25.38 -9.05
N GLY A 130 2.84 -26.58 -9.62
CA GLY A 130 1.78 -27.58 -9.54
C GLY A 130 0.61 -27.34 -10.51
N PRO A 131 -0.45 -28.15 -10.45
CA PRO A 131 -1.55 -28.10 -11.40
C PRO A 131 -2.63 -27.05 -11.05
N GLU A 132 -2.73 -26.68 -9.78
CA GLU A 132 -3.80 -25.80 -9.28
C GLU A 132 -3.34 -24.34 -9.13
N PRO A 133 -4.24 -23.37 -9.19
CA PRO A 133 -3.89 -21.98 -8.89
C PRO A 133 -3.28 -21.83 -7.49
N LEU A 134 -2.24 -21.01 -7.36
CA LEU A 134 -1.71 -20.59 -6.09
C LEU A 134 -2.55 -19.43 -5.56
N VAL A 135 -3.30 -19.67 -4.49
CA VAL A 135 -4.11 -18.65 -3.83
C VAL A 135 -3.42 -18.17 -2.58
N LEU A 136 -3.16 -16.86 -2.51
CA LEU A 136 -2.44 -16.27 -1.37
C LEU A 136 -3.09 -14.95 -0.90
N ILE A 137 -2.90 -14.67 0.38
CA ILE A 137 -3.06 -13.35 0.97
C ILE A 137 -1.72 -12.61 0.87
N ILE A 138 -1.78 -11.35 0.51
CA ILE A 138 -0.66 -10.42 0.47
C ILE A 138 -1.00 -9.26 1.41
N ALA A 139 -0.14 -9.00 2.41
CA ALA A 139 -0.35 -7.93 3.37
C ALA A 139 0.92 -7.11 3.59
N TYR A 140 0.80 -5.78 3.54
CA TYR A 140 1.91 -4.84 3.70
C TYR A 140 1.41 -3.43 4.09
N PRO A 141 2.26 -2.54 4.66
CA PRO A 141 1.89 -1.16 4.94
C PRO A 141 1.60 -0.36 3.66
N PRO A 142 0.59 0.51 3.62
CA PRO A 142 0.32 1.35 2.45
C PRO A 142 1.41 2.40 2.25
N GLY A 143 1.60 2.83 1.00
CA GLY A 143 2.53 3.91 0.66
C GLY A 143 4.00 3.48 0.59
N GLY A 144 4.23 2.20 0.42
CA GLY A 144 5.54 1.66 0.09
C GLY A 144 5.93 1.90 -1.37
#